data_465206ad4b826cc9e486e3ba74d3315c
#
_entry.id   465206ad4b826cc9e486e3ba74d3315c
#
_cell.length_a   1.000
_cell.length_b   1.000
_cell.length_c   1.000
_cell.angle_alpha   90.00
_cell.angle_beta   90.00
_cell.angle_gamma   90.00
#
_symmetry.space_group_name_H-M   'P 1'
#
loop_
_entity.id
_entity.type
_entity.pdbx_description
1 polymer ?
#
loop_
_entity_poly.entity_id
_entity_poly.type
_entity_poly.pdbx_seq_one_letter_code
_entity_poly.pdbx_strand_id
1 'polypeptide(L)'
;MRLKKEIEVLKDAIISMGDDDKAIPAAVGSRELSELKTVVEKHICRILAKKNDADRKNMEYKQFLAENKAMHSDRIVAQEIQKSMLPVGYPAFPEFPQIDLFADMDSANETGGDFYDYFKIDDDHICFSVADIEGKGIPAAMYMAVAKTMIRTRLESGESLTDVFYSVNKQLCQSSMQKRFITMWTGILELSTGTLRYINAGHNAPILKRSDEKSELLKNRSGIPIASFFSKKKDVGNYTEYTIKLGKGDMLVLYTDGITEAMNSDAKLFGETRLLELADTYAQSGKNSEEISAYIRRQVLKFSCQTEQDDDITLLVLKLN
;
A
#
# COMPACT_ATOMS: atom_id res chain seq x y z
N MET A 1 28.82 -71.47 17.99
CA MET A 1 28.48 -71.58 16.55
C MET A 1 27.06 -71.15 16.24
N ARG A 2 26.08 -71.54 17.04
CA ARG A 2 24.64 -71.19 16.87
C ARG A 2 24.37 -69.68 17.03
N LEU A 3 24.93 -69.08 18.08
CA LEU A 3 24.74 -67.64 18.37
C LEU A 3 25.33 -66.70 17.28
N LYS A 4 26.48 -67.05 16.69
CA LYS A 4 27.07 -66.31 15.56
C LYS A 4 26.14 -66.29 14.31
N LYS A 5 25.51 -67.44 14.03
CA LYS A 5 24.63 -67.59 12.90
C LYS A 5 23.32 -66.79 13.08
N GLU A 6 22.82 -66.75 14.30
CA GLU A 6 21.63 -65.99 14.67
C GLU A 6 21.84 -64.49 14.66
N ILE A 7 23.06 -64.02 15.06
CA ILE A 7 23.50 -62.62 14.95
C ILE A 7 23.65 -62.19 13.49
N GLU A 8 24.15 -63.08 12.62
CA GLU A 8 24.28 -62.82 11.19
C GLU A 8 22.92 -62.71 10.50
N VAL A 9 21.97 -63.58 10.82
CA VAL A 9 20.57 -63.48 10.36
C VAL A 9 19.89 -62.17 10.81
N LEU A 10 20.17 -61.71 12.01
CA LEU A 10 19.68 -60.44 12.50
C LEU A 10 20.32 -59.24 11.78
N LYS A 11 21.63 -59.33 11.50
CA LYS A 11 22.36 -58.32 10.70
C LYS A 11 21.78 -58.19 9.30
N ASP A 12 21.60 -59.32 8.63
CA ASP A 12 21.08 -59.38 7.25
C ASP A 12 19.59 -58.90 7.20
N ALA A 13 18.79 -59.23 8.23
CA ALA A 13 17.47 -58.68 8.37
C ALA A 13 17.46 -57.19 8.58
N ILE A 14 18.36 -56.61 9.41
CA ILE A 14 18.49 -55.15 9.62
C ILE A 14 18.91 -54.44 8.33
N ILE A 15 19.85 -55.03 7.58
CA ILE A 15 20.33 -54.49 6.30
C ILE A 15 19.20 -54.54 5.24
N SER A 16 18.42 -55.63 5.17
CA SER A 16 17.30 -55.77 4.23
C SER A 16 16.09 -54.87 4.56
N MET A 17 15.94 -54.43 5.78
CA MET A 17 14.89 -53.46 6.20
C MET A 17 15.19 -52.03 5.75
N GLY A 18 16.38 -51.74 5.22
CA GLY A 18 16.71 -50.43 4.63
C GLY A 18 15.94 -50.13 3.33
N ASP A 19 15.40 -51.19 2.66
CA ASP A 19 14.76 -51.05 1.37
C ASP A 19 13.28 -51.49 1.33
N ASP A 20 12.79 -52.31 2.29
CA ASP A 20 11.39 -52.79 2.31
C ASP A 20 10.90 -53.14 3.72
N ASP A 21 9.64 -52.87 4.02
CA ASP A 21 8.91 -53.12 5.28
C ASP A 21 8.81 -54.64 5.68
N LYS A 22 9.89 -55.39 5.65
CA LYS A 22 9.88 -56.82 5.97
C LYS A 22 10.21 -57.11 7.44
N ALA A 23 9.31 -57.84 8.09
CA ALA A 23 9.45 -58.26 9.48
C ALA A 23 10.66 -59.18 9.72
N ILE A 24 11.33 -59.07 10.85
CA ILE A 24 12.46 -59.92 11.27
C ILE A 24 12.02 -61.38 11.34
N PRO A 25 12.72 -62.38 10.71
CA PRO A 25 12.33 -63.77 10.69
C PRO A 25 12.18 -64.39 12.07
N ALA A 26 11.16 -65.28 12.23
CA ALA A 26 10.76 -65.87 13.52
C ALA A 26 11.74 -66.87 14.14
N ALA A 27 12.85 -67.23 13.49
CA ALA A 27 13.78 -68.32 13.90
C ALA A 27 14.92 -67.82 14.80
N VAL A 28 14.61 -67.37 15.99
CA VAL A 28 15.62 -67.08 17.02
C VAL A 28 15.34 -67.88 18.27
N GLY A 29 16.21 -68.82 18.55
CA GLY A 29 15.95 -69.94 19.48
C GLY A 29 16.39 -69.73 20.94
N SER A 30 16.84 -68.58 21.36
CA SER A 30 17.16 -68.29 22.75
C SER A 30 16.39 -67.10 23.32
N ARG A 31 16.10 -67.10 24.61
CA ARG A 31 15.39 -66.01 25.29
C ARG A 31 16.07 -64.64 25.12
N GLU A 32 17.41 -64.59 25.20
CA GLU A 32 18.21 -63.37 25.08
C GLU A 32 18.16 -62.78 23.67
N LEU A 33 18.15 -63.65 22.63
CA LEU A 33 17.96 -63.23 21.24
C LEU A 33 16.54 -62.72 20.94
N SER A 34 15.53 -63.29 21.57
CA SER A 34 14.16 -62.80 21.46
C SER A 34 14.00 -61.41 22.10
N GLU A 35 14.64 -61.16 23.25
CA GLU A 35 14.66 -59.83 23.89
C GLU A 35 15.39 -58.81 23.03
N LEU A 36 16.54 -59.16 22.44
CA LEU A 36 17.30 -58.32 21.53
C LEU A 36 16.49 -57.97 20.27
N LYS A 37 15.79 -58.95 19.70
CA LYS A 37 14.87 -58.75 18.56
C LYS A 37 13.82 -57.70 18.88
N THR A 38 13.15 -57.82 20.01
CA THR A 38 12.12 -56.88 20.46
C THR A 38 12.65 -55.45 20.62
N VAL A 39 13.87 -55.30 21.16
CA VAL A 39 14.52 -54.01 21.32
C VAL A 39 14.85 -53.38 19.96
N VAL A 40 15.38 -54.18 19.03
CA VAL A 40 15.71 -53.76 17.67
C VAL A 40 14.46 -53.34 16.90
N GLU A 41 13.41 -54.12 16.92
CA GLU A 41 12.13 -53.82 16.28
C GLU A 41 11.56 -52.49 16.83
N LYS A 42 11.54 -52.32 18.14
CA LYS A 42 11.09 -51.07 18.78
C LYS A 42 11.94 -49.86 18.35
N HIS A 43 13.25 -50.05 18.18
CA HIS A 43 14.15 -48.99 17.75
C HIS A 43 13.94 -48.60 16.29
N ILE A 44 13.74 -49.61 15.43
CA ILE A 44 13.42 -49.43 13.99
C ILE A 44 12.09 -48.71 13.84
N CYS A 45 11.02 -49.13 14.52
CA CYS A 45 9.73 -48.45 14.53
C CYS A 45 9.85 -47.00 14.96
N ARG A 46 10.71 -46.69 15.96
CA ARG A 46 10.96 -45.31 16.43
C ARG A 46 11.69 -44.47 15.39
N ILE A 47 12.64 -45.06 14.67
CA ILE A 47 13.37 -44.38 13.59
C ILE A 47 12.45 -44.11 12.41
N LEU A 48 11.65 -45.08 12.01
CA LEU A 48 10.66 -44.93 10.91
C LEU A 48 9.61 -43.88 11.27
N ALA A 49 9.09 -43.90 12.49
CA ALA A 49 8.15 -42.86 12.93
C ALA A 49 8.74 -41.46 12.89
N LYS A 50 10.02 -41.31 13.32
CA LYS A 50 10.73 -40.02 13.23
C LYS A 50 10.96 -39.59 11.76
N LYS A 51 11.33 -40.54 10.89
CA LYS A 51 11.52 -40.25 9.46
C LYS A 51 10.20 -39.81 8.83
N ASN A 52 9.11 -40.51 9.05
CA ASN A 52 7.79 -40.18 8.51
C ASN A 52 7.31 -38.77 9.03
N ASP A 53 7.57 -38.45 10.31
CA ASP A 53 7.26 -37.14 10.85
C ASP A 53 8.10 -36.02 10.20
N ALA A 54 9.38 -36.28 9.98
CA ALA A 54 10.28 -35.36 9.27
C ALA A 54 9.86 -35.16 7.81
N ASP A 55 9.50 -36.23 7.11
CA ASP A 55 9.04 -36.18 5.72
C ASP A 55 7.72 -35.42 5.60
N ARG A 56 6.78 -35.64 6.53
CA ARG A 56 5.54 -34.87 6.61
C ARG A 56 5.80 -33.37 6.82
N LYS A 57 6.62 -33.00 7.80
CA LYS A 57 7.00 -31.60 8.05
C LYS A 57 7.67 -30.94 6.85
N ASN A 58 8.52 -31.70 6.16
CA ASN A 58 9.19 -31.19 4.96
C ASN A 58 8.20 -30.96 3.82
N MET A 59 7.16 -31.81 3.68
CA MET A 59 6.10 -31.65 2.71
C MET A 59 5.22 -30.44 3.03
N GLU A 60 4.80 -30.29 4.30
CA GLU A 60 4.07 -29.12 4.79
C GLU A 60 4.84 -27.81 4.55
N TYR A 61 6.15 -27.82 4.83
CA TYR A 61 7.02 -26.66 4.59
C TYR A 61 7.14 -26.32 3.10
N LYS A 62 7.28 -27.31 2.23
CA LYS A 62 7.31 -27.09 0.77
C LYS A 62 6.00 -26.54 0.24
N GLN A 63 4.88 -27.02 0.74
CA GLN A 63 3.56 -26.52 0.41
C GLN A 63 3.40 -25.06 0.86
N PHE A 64 3.77 -24.74 2.09
CA PHE A 64 3.77 -23.38 2.62
C PHE A 64 4.63 -22.43 1.77
N LEU A 65 5.84 -22.87 1.34
CA LEU A 65 6.67 -22.06 0.45
C LEU A 65 6.04 -21.84 -0.92
N ALA A 66 5.36 -22.84 -1.48
CA ALA A 66 4.68 -22.72 -2.76
C ALA A 66 3.48 -21.77 -2.68
N GLU A 67 2.68 -21.85 -1.61
CA GLU A 67 1.56 -20.95 -1.35
C GLU A 67 2.02 -19.50 -1.16
N ASN A 68 3.10 -19.28 -0.37
CA ASN A 68 3.67 -17.95 -0.19
C ASN A 68 4.20 -17.36 -1.51
N LYS A 69 4.84 -18.18 -2.34
CA LYS A 69 5.32 -17.73 -3.65
C LYS A 69 4.18 -17.34 -4.58
N ALA A 70 3.09 -18.11 -4.59
CA ALA A 70 1.90 -17.79 -5.36
C ALA A 70 1.27 -16.46 -4.88
N MET A 71 1.06 -16.30 -3.56
CA MET A 71 0.54 -15.06 -2.99
C MET A 71 1.42 -13.84 -3.30
N HIS A 72 2.74 -13.99 -3.25
CA HIS A 72 3.65 -12.90 -3.62
C HIS A 72 3.51 -12.52 -5.10
N SER A 73 3.37 -13.50 -5.99
CA SER A 73 3.11 -13.25 -7.42
C SER A 73 1.80 -12.49 -7.65
N ASP A 74 0.71 -12.88 -6.97
CA ASP A 74 -0.59 -12.21 -7.08
C ASP A 74 -0.54 -10.77 -6.59
N ARG A 75 0.25 -10.48 -5.54
CA ARG A 75 0.46 -9.12 -5.04
C ARG A 75 1.20 -8.25 -6.03
N ILE A 76 2.24 -8.77 -6.69
CA ILE A 76 2.97 -8.04 -7.74
C ILE A 76 2.01 -7.64 -8.88
N VAL A 77 1.18 -8.58 -9.35
CA VAL A 77 0.18 -8.30 -10.39
C VAL A 77 -0.82 -7.23 -9.91
N ALA A 78 -1.28 -7.30 -8.67
CA ALA A 78 -2.18 -6.30 -8.11
C ALA A 78 -1.52 -4.91 -8.04
N GLN A 79 -0.24 -4.83 -7.71
CA GLN A 79 0.54 -3.58 -7.73
C GLN A 79 0.65 -3.00 -9.14
N GLU A 80 0.94 -3.84 -10.13
CA GLU A 80 1.02 -3.39 -11.52
C GLU A 80 -0.33 -2.84 -12.02
N ILE A 81 -1.43 -3.51 -11.67
CA ILE A 81 -2.79 -3.03 -11.97
C ILE A 81 -3.03 -1.69 -11.29
N GLN A 82 -2.73 -1.56 -9.99
CA GLN A 82 -2.90 -0.31 -9.24
C GLN A 82 -2.12 0.82 -9.89
N LYS A 83 -0.84 0.62 -10.19
CA LYS A 83 0.01 1.61 -10.85
C LYS A 83 -0.53 2.02 -12.23
N SER A 84 -1.07 1.06 -12.99
CA SER A 84 -1.64 1.35 -14.32
C SER A 84 -2.91 2.21 -14.27
N MET A 85 -3.56 2.28 -13.12
CA MET A 85 -4.74 3.14 -12.92
C MET A 85 -4.37 4.59 -12.60
N LEU A 86 -3.15 4.86 -12.16
CA LEU A 86 -2.69 6.22 -11.89
C LEU A 86 -2.29 6.92 -13.20
N PRO A 87 -2.60 8.21 -13.35
CA PRO A 87 -2.13 8.95 -14.51
C PRO A 87 -0.61 9.05 -14.48
N VAL A 88 0.01 8.90 -15.64
CA VAL A 88 1.46 8.93 -15.82
C VAL A 88 1.85 9.95 -16.87
N GLY A 89 3.08 10.43 -16.76
CA GLY A 89 3.67 11.36 -17.73
C GLY A 89 3.91 12.74 -17.15
N TYR A 90 4.95 13.37 -17.68
CA TYR A 90 5.32 14.74 -17.34
C TYR A 90 5.81 15.46 -18.61
N PRO A 91 5.35 16.69 -18.84
CA PRO A 91 4.33 17.44 -18.10
C PRO A 91 2.93 16.78 -18.15
N ALA A 92 2.16 16.90 -17.05
CA ALA A 92 0.83 16.29 -16.93
C ALA A 92 -0.17 16.82 -17.98
N PHE A 93 -0.06 18.11 -18.31
CA PHE A 93 -0.91 18.81 -19.28
C PHE A 93 -0.05 19.66 -20.22
N PRO A 94 0.59 19.05 -21.25
CA PRO A 94 1.46 19.78 -22.16
C PRO A 94 0.75 20.87 -22.95
N GLU A 95 -0.57 20.78 -23.11
CA GLU A 95 -1.41 21.78 -23.77
C GLU A 95 -1.67 23.04 -22.92
N PHE A 96 -1.39 23.01 -21.62
CA PHE A 96 -1.63 24.12 -20.67
C PHE A 96 -0.31 24.64 -20.07
N PRO A 97 0.48 25.42 -20.82
CA PRO A 97 1.79 25.87 -20.37
C PRO A 97 1.76 26.83 -19.16
N GLN A 98 0.58 27.35 -18.78
CA GLN A 98 0.38 28.18 -17.59
C GLN A 98 0.40 27.40 -16.29
N ILE A 99 0.38 26.06 -16.35
CA ILE A 99 0.49 25.20 -15.17
C ILE A 99 1.62 24.18 -15.36
N ASP A 100 2.19 23.80 -14.23
CA ASP A 100 3.20 22.75 -14.12
C ASP A 100 2.75 21.82 -12.98
N LEU A 101 2.26 20.62 -13.33
CA LEU A 101 1.76 19.63 -12.41
C LEU A 101 2.55 18.34 -12.55
N PHE A 102 3.01 17.83 -11.41
CA PHE A 102 3.61 16.52 -11.27
C PHE A 102 3.04 15.80 -10.05
N ALA A 103 2.80 14.51 -10.19
CA ALA A 103 2.40 13.65 -9.09
C ALA A 103 3.10 12.30 -9.17
N ASP A 104 3.50 11.77 -8.02
CA ASP A 104 4.03 10.42 -7.91
C ASP A 104 3.67 9.78 -6.57
N MET A 105 3.76 8.45 -6.53
CA MET A 105 3.46 7.62 -5.38
C MET A 105 4.49 6.50 -5.24
N ASP A 106 4.97 6.33 -4.02
CA ASP A 106 5.82 5.21 -3.60
C ASP A 106 5.08 4.40 -2.54
N SER A 107 4.71 3.18 -2.87
CA SER A 107 4.02 2.30 -1.92
C SER A 107 5.03 1.66 -0.97
N ALA A 108 4.74 1.69 0.33
CA ALA A 108 5.54 1.01 1.35
C ALA A 108 5.53 -0.51 1.22
N ASN A 109 4.44 -1.04 0.67
CA ASN A 109 4.24 -2.47 0.41
C ASN A 109 4.01 -2.69 -1.09
N GLU A 110 3.80 -3.96 -1.49
CA GLU A 110 3.49 -4.32 -2.88
C GLU A 110 2.24 -3.59 -3.41
N THR A 111 1.23 -3.33 -2.54
CA THR A 111 0.04 -2.53 -2.86
C THR A 111 -0.31 -1.61 -1.69
N GLY A 112 -0.63 -0.34 -1.97
CA GLY A 112 -0.95 0.68 -1.00
C GLY A 112 -2.43 1.08 -0.98
N GLY A 113 -2.80 1.94 -0.01
CA GLY A 113 -4.10 2.61 0.06
C GLY A 113 -4.12 3.94 -0.66
N ASP A 114 -2.96 4.55 -0.82
CA ASP A 114 -2.80 5.86 -1.44
C ASP A 114 -3.14 5.88 -2.92
N PHE A 115 -3.59 7.02 -3.39
CA PHE A 115 -3.62 7.33 -4.81
C PHE A 115 -3.65 8.83 -5.08
N TYR A 116 -3.25 9.19 -6.28
CA TYR A 116 -3.49 10.51 -6.86
C TYR A 116 -4.27 10.37 -8.17
N ASP A 117 -4.92 11.44 -8.57
CA ASP A 117 -5.51 11.56 -9.90
C ASP A 117 -5.37 12.98 -10.43
N TYR A 118 -5.24 13.12 -11.73
CA TYR A 118 -5.39 14.39 -12.44
C TYR A 118 -5.95 14.13 -13.84
N PHE A 119 -6.85 14.98 -14.26
CA PHE A 119 -7.49 14.90 -15.57
C PHE A 119 -8.09 16.24 -15.99
N LYS A 120 -8.26 16.37 -17.27
CA LYS A 120 -8.96 17.49 -17.89
C LYS A 120 -10.47 17.24 -17.80
N ILE A 121 -11.23 18.23 -17.30
CA ILE A 121 -12.70 18.21 -17.34
C ILE A 121 -13.16 18.80 -18.67
N ASP A 122 -12.65 19.99 -19.01
CA ASP A 122 -12.89 20.69 -20.27
C ASP A 122 -11.68 21.56 -20.64
N ASP A 123 -11.81 22.43 -21.64
CA ASP A 123 -10.70 23.25 -22.13
C ASP A 123 -10.20 24.32 -21.14
N ASP A 124 -10.95 24.59 -20.06
CA ASP A 124 -10.59 25.59 -19.05
C ASP A 124 -10.52 25.03 -17.61
N HIS A 125 -10.91 23.77 -17.42
CA HIS A 125 -10.94 23.16 -16.09
C HIS A 125 -10.13 21.87 -16.03
N ILE A 126 -9.23 21.79 -15.05
CA ILE A 126 -8.53 20.57 -14.65
C ILE A 126 -8.94 20.14 -13.24
N CYS A 127 -9.04 18.84 -13.04
CA CYS A 127 -9.21 18.25 -11.72
C CYS A 127 -7.92 17.58 -11.28
N PHE A 128 -7.60 17.68 -9.98
CA PHE A 128 -6.51 16.93 -9.38
C PHE A 128 -6.83 16.58 -7.92
N SER A 129 -6.32 15.44 -7.46
CA SER A 129 -6.63 14.90 -6.15
C SER A 129 -5.52 14.05 -5.58
N VAL A 130 -5.48 13.97 -4.23
CA VAL A 130 -4.70 13.01 -3.46
C VAL A 130 -5.61 12.41 -2.41
N ALA A 131 -5.48 11.10 -2.19
CA ALA A 131 -6.30 10.37 -1.24
C ALA A 131 -5.51 9.24 -0.59
N ASP A 132 -5.95 8.88 0.63
CA ASP A 132 -5.47 7.74 1.37
C ASP A 132 -6.66 6.92 1.89
N ILE A 133 -6.58 5.60 1.74
CA ILE A 133 -7.58 4.62 2.13
C ILE A 133 -7.11 3.87 3.36
N GLU A 134 -7.94 3.83 4.39
CA GLU A 134 -7.65 3.04 5.59
C GLU A 134 -7.26 1.60 5.28
N GLY A 135 -6.02 1.23 5.64
CA GLY A 135 -5.46 -0.11 5.52
C GLY A 135 -4.60 -0.30 4.28
N LYS A 136 -4.02 -1.49 4.15
CA LYS A 136 -2.99 -1.81 3.14
C LYS A 136 -3.33 -3.07 2.37
N GLY A 137 -2.60 -3.31 1.28
CA GLY A 137 -2.70 -4.52 0.48
C GLY A 137 -3.86 -4.53 -0.52
N ILE A 138 -4.09 -5.68 -1.14
CA ILE A 138 -5.05 -5.87 -2.23
C ILE A 138 -6.46 -5.31 -1.92
N PRO A 139 -7.03 -5.50 -0.71
CA PRO A 139 -8.35 -4.94 -0.42
C PRO A 139 -8.40 -3.40 -0.47
N ALA A 140 -7.33 -2.70 -0.03
CA ALA A 140 -7.25 -1.25 -0.11
C ALA A 140 -7.10 -0.80 -1.58
N ALA A 141 -6.23 -1.46 -2.36
CA ALA A 141 -6.06 -1.19 -3.79
C ALA A 141 -7.34 -1.38 -4.61
N MET A 142 -8.12 -2.42 -4.32
CA MET A 142 -9.43 -2.62 -4.96
C MET A 142 -10.43 -1.53 -4.58
N TYR A 143 -10.43 -1.10 -3.32
CA TYR A 143 -11.30 -0.02 -2.85
C TYR A 143 -10.92 1.32 -3.48
N MET A 144 -9.61 1.57 -3.64
CA MET A 144 -9.05 2.70 -4.38
C MET A 144 -9.59 2.75 -5.82
N ALA A 145 -9.50 1.61 -6.54
CA ALA A 145 -9.96 1.52 -7.92
C ALA A 145 -11.44 1.91 -8.07
N VAL A 146 -12.29 1.43 -7.16
CA VAL A 146 -13.72 1.75 -7.15
C VAL A 146 -13.95 3.24 -6.85
N ALA A 147 -13.36 3.76 -5.77
CA ALA A 147 -13.56 5.14 -5.33
C ALA A 147 -13.06 6.14 -6.39
N LYS A 148 -11.82 5.94 -6.88
CA LYS A 148 -11.22 6.77 -7.95
C LYS A 148 -12.11 6.81 -9.19
N THR A 149 -12.57 5.65 -9.67
CA THR A 149 -13.42 5.58 -10.87
C THR A 149 -14.76 6.28 -10.65
N MET A 150 -15.41 6.07 -9.50
CA MET A 150 -16.68 6.71 -9.20
C MET A 150 -16.58 8.24 -9.16
N ILE A 151 -15.54 8.77 -8.52
CA ILE A 151 -15.32 10.22 -8.40
C ILE A 151 -15.00 10.81 -9.77
N ARG A 152 -14.04 10.24 -10.47
CA ARG A 152 -13.62 10.71 -11.80
C ARG A 152 -14.76 10.75 -12.80
N THR A 153 -15.48 9.64 -12.99
CA THR A 153 -16.57 9.55 -13.97
C THR A 153 -17.66 10.59 -13.73
N ARG A 154 -17.99 10.87 -12.47
CA ARG A 154 -19.00 11.88 -12.12
C ARG A 154 -18.51 13.30 -12.36
N LEU A 155 -17.27 13.61 -12.00
CA LEU A 155 -16.67 14.91 -12.26
C LEU A 155 -16.51 15.17 -13.76
N GLU A 156 -16.11 14.17 -14.55
CA GLU A 156 -16.07 14.24 -16.01
C GLU A 156 -17.46 14.43 -16.65
N SER A 157 -18.52 13.96 -15.98
CA SER A 157 -19.91 14.21 -16.42
C SER A 157 -20.45 15.59 -16.04
N GLY A 158 -19.67 16.43 -15.35
CA GLY A 158 -20.03 17.79 -14.97
C GLY A 158 -20.83 17.91 -13.68
N GLU A 159 -20.89 16.87 -12.85
CA GLU A 159 -21.48 16.97 -11.51
C GLU A 159 -20.63 17.90 -10.62
N SER A 160 -21.28 18.61 -9.69
CA SER A 160 -20.56 19.49 -8.75
C SER A 160 -19.70 18.66 -7.76
N LEU A 161 -18.59 19.24 -7.28
CA LEU A 161 -17.73 18.58 -6.27
C LEU A 161 -18.56 18.11 -5.06
N THR A 162 -19.45 18.94 -4.55
CA THR A 162 -20.28 18.62 -3.37
C THR A 162 -21.22 17.47 -3.62
N ASP A 163 -21.87 17.42 -4.80
CA ASP A 163 -22.80 16.34 -5.15
C ASP A 163 -22.05 15.01 -5.36
N VAL A 164 -20.87 15.06 -6.01
CA VAL A 164 -20.02 13.89 -6.20
C VAL A 164 -19.60 13.30 -4.86
N PHE A 165 -19.04 14.11 -3.96
CA PHE A 165 -18.57 13.63 -2.66
C PHE A 165 -19.73 13.10 -1.81
N TYR A 166 -20.88 13.76 -1.79
CA TYR A 166 -22.08 13.28 -1.11
C TYR A 166 -22.55 11.94 -1.67
N SER A 167 -22.66 11.84 -3.00
CA SER A 167 -23.18 10.64 -3.67
C SER A 167 -22.24 9.44 -3.50
N VAL A 168 -20.91 9.64 -3.64
CA VAL A 168 -19.91 8.61 -3.47
C VAL A 168 -19.86 8.15 -2.02
N ASN A 169 -19.85 9.09 -1.04
CA ASN A 169 -19.91 8.75 0.38
C ASN A 169 -21.12 7.87 0.69
N LYS A 170 -22.31 8.27 0.20
CA LYS A 170 -23.54 7.52 0.39
C LYS A 170 -23.45 6.11 -0.20
N GLN A 171 -22.96 5.97 -1.43
CA GLN A 171 -22.89 4.68 -2.12
C GLN A 171 -21.88 3.73 -1.44
N LEU A 172 -20.71 4.23 -1.05
CA LEU A 172 -19.67 3.44 -0.39
C LEU A 172 -20.12 3.03 1.02
N CYS A 173 -20.77 3.90 1.80
CA CYS A 173 -21.35 3.53 3.09
C CYS A 173 -22.46 2.48 3.01
N GLN A 174 -23.17 2.42 1.88
CA GLN A 174 -24.26 1.44 1.65
C GLN A 174 -23.76 0.13 1.04
N SER A 175 -22.55 0.12 0.49
CA SER A 175 -21.97 -1.10 -0.05
C SER A 175 -21.59 -2.06 1.09
N SER A 176 -21.72 -3.37 0.84
CA SER A 176 -21.26 -4.41 1.75
C SER A 176 -19.74 -4.58 1.77
N MET A 177 -19.01 -3.76 1.03
CA MET A 177 -17.55 -3.72 1.05
C MET A 177 -17.06 -3.32 2.44
N GLN A 178 -15.97 -3.91 2.88
CA GLN A 178 -15.39 -3.70 4.21
C GLN A 178 -15.41 -2.24 4.60
N LYS A 179 -15.77 -1.95 5.87
CA LYS A 179 -15.86 -0.59 6.43
C LYS A 179 -14.48 0.09 6.43
N ARG A 180 -14.08 0.61 5.30
CA ARG A 180 -12.87 1.41 5.12
C ARG A 180 -13.28 2.82 4.77
N PHE A 181 -12.65 3.80 5.38
CA PHE A 181 -12.84 5.19 5.00
C PHE A 181 -11.70 5.66 4.07
N ILE A 182 -11.96 6.78 3.42
CA ILE A 182 -11.02 7.43 2.50
C ILE A 182 -10.86 8.87 2.96
N THR A 183 -9.65 9.27 3.30
CA THR A 183 -9.32 10.69 3.36
C THR A 183 -9.00 11.17 1.96
N MET A 184 -9.55 12.31 1.54
CA MET A 184 -9.33 12.80 0.18
C MET A 184 -9.37 14.32 0.10
N TRP A 185 -8.42 14.86 -0.64
CA TRP A 185 -8.45 16.24 -1.09
C TRP A 185 -8.62 16.28 -2.61
N THR A 186 -9.56 17.08 -3.10
CA THR A 186 -9.81 17.23 -4.55
C THR A 186 -10.03 18.70 -4.87
N GLY A 187 -9.36 19.19 -5.92
CA GLY A 187 -9.53 20.53 -6.44
C GLY A 187 -9.87 20.55 -7.93
N ILE A 188 -10.65 21.54 -8.33
CA ILE A 188 -10.90 21.90 -9.72
C ILE A 188 -10.37 23.32 -9.93
N LEU A 189 -9.37 23.44 -10.81
CA LEU A 189 -8.75 24.70 -11.18
C LEU A 189 -9.34 25.18 -12.51
N GLU A 190 -9.91 26.38 -12.50
CA GLU A 190 -10.27 27.15 -13.70
C GLU A 190 -9.03 27.91 -14.19
N LEU A 191 -8.53 27.51 -15.34
CA LEU A 191 -7.24 27.97 -15.86
C LEU A 191 -7.24 29.44 -16.28
N SER A 192 -8.36 29.92 -16.83
CA SER A 192 -8.52 31.31 -17.30
C SER A 192 -8.48 32.33 -16.17
N THR A 193 -8.97 31.96 -14.96
CA THR A 193 -9.10 32.88 -13.82
C THR A 193 -8.12 32.58 -12.70
N GLY A 194 -7.56 31.37 -12.65
CA GLY A 194 -6.79 30.83 -11.51
C GLY A 194 -7.67 30.51 -10.30
N THR A 195 -8.99 30.41 -10.48
CA THR A 195 -9.92 30.06 -9.41
C THR A 195 -9.85 28.56 -9.11
N LEU A 196 -9.44 28.22 -7.90
CA LEU A 196 -9.39 26.86 -7.40
C LEU A 196 -10.57 26.62 -6.44
N ARG A 197 -11.49 25.73 -6.83
CA ARG A 197 -12.54 25.21 -5.96
C ARG A 197 -12.10 23.84 -5.43
N TYR A 198 -12.27 23.59 -4.13
CA TYR A 198 -11.79 22.35 -3.54
C TYR A 198 -12.62 21.83 -2.38
N ILE A 199 -12.51 20.55 -2.13
CA ILE A 199 -13.04 19.83 -0.97
C ILE A 199 -11.89 19.09 -0.27
N ASN A 200 -11.83 19.21 1.06
CA ASN A 200 -10.98 18.40 1.93
C ASN A 200 -11.85 17.50 2.81
N ALA A 201 -11.97 16.23 2.46
CA ALA A 201 -12.70 15.20 3.18
C ALA A 201 -11.79 14.48 4.20
N GLY A 202 -11.30 15.22 5.20
CA GLY A 202 -10.50 14.66 6.29
C GLY A 202 -9.05 14.31 5.94
N HIS A 203 -8.55 14.78 4.81
CA HIS A 203 -7.17 14.57 4.35
C HIS A 203 -6.21 15.59 4.95
N ASN A 204 -4.90 15.34 4.85
CA ASN A 204 -3.85 16.27 5.23
C ASN A 204 -4.07 17.64 4.56
N ALA A 205 -3.81 18.70 5.31
CA ALA A 205 -3.95 20.05 4.79
C ALA A 205 -2.86 20.33 3.76
N PRO A 206 -3.20 20.69 2.50
CA PRO A 206 -2.19 21.02 1.50
C PRO A 206 -1.36 22.24 1.92
N ILE A 207 -0.13 22.29 1.43
CA ILE A 207 0.71 23.48 1.55
C ILE A 207 0.42 24.41 0.40
N LEU A 208 0.02 25.63 0.72
CA LEU A 208 -0.05 26.74 -0.22
C LEU A 208 1.17 27.63 -0.04
N LYS A 209 1.94 27.82 -1.09
CA LYS A 209 3.03 28.78 -1.17
C LYS A 209 2.67 29.84 -2.19
N ARG A 210 2.41 31.05 -1.69
CA ARG A 210 2.27 32.25 -2.53
C ARG A 210 3.64 32.71 -3.02
N SER A 211 3.67 33.38 -4.16
CA SER A 211 4.95 33.87 -4.74
C SER A 211 5.77 34.70 -3.74
N ASP A 212 5.13 35.56 -2.99
CA ASP A 212 5.77 36.55 -2.13
C ASP A 212 5.56 36.33 -0.62
N GLU A 213 4.87 35.24 -0.24
CA GLU A 213 4.53 34.94 1.15
C GLU A 213 5.22 33.65 1.60
N LYS A 214 5.27 33.38 2.91
CA LYS A 214 5.68 32.08 3.44
C LYS A 214 4.62 31.02 3.15
N SER A 215 5.08 29.79 3.08
CA SER A 215 4.19 28.63 2.95
C SER A 215 3.25 28.54 4.15
N GLU A 216 1.99 28.22 3.87
CA GLU A 216 0.96 27.99 4.87
C GLU A 216 0.17 26.71 4.58
N LEU A 217 -0.49 26.15 5.59
CA LEU A 217 -1.38 25.02 5.44
C LEU A 217 -2.81 25.51 5.18
N LEU A 218 -3.45 24.97 4.12
CA LEU A 218 -4.87 25.17 3.86
C LEU A 218 -5.72 24.31 4.81
N LYS A 219 -5.93 24.77 6.05
CA LYS A 219 -6.56 24.01 7.14
C LYS A 219 -8.08 23.87 7.05
N ASN A 220 -8.70 24.34 5.97
CA ASN A 220 -10.16 24.24 5.82
C ASN A 220 -10.57 22.78 5.64
N ARG A 221 -11.42 22.30 6.55
CA ARG A 221 -12.02 20.95 6.46
C ARG A 221 -13.41 21.07 5.86
N SER A 222 -13.64 20.38 4.76
CA SER A 222 -14.93 20.41 4.03
C SER A 222 -15.95 19.43 4.59
N GLY A 223 -15.51 18.35 5.22
CA GLY A 223 -16.35 17.28 5.74
C GLY A 223 -15.54 16.15 6.35
N ILE A 224 -16.23 15.05 6.63
CA ILE A 224 -15.64 13.81 7.17
C ILE A 224 -15.00 12.99 6.05
N PRO A 225 -14.10 12.04 6.36
CA PRO A 225 -13.61 11.08 5.39
C PRO A 225 -14.74 10.35 4.66
N ILE A 226 -14.57 10.10 3.37
CA ILE A 226 -15.56 9.40 2.54
C ILE A 226 -15.72 7.96 3.06
N ALA A 227 -16.92 7.42 3.02
CA ALA A 227 -17.29 6.10 3.50
C ALA A 227 -17.14 5.88 5.03
N SER A 228 -16.76 6.90 5.80
CA SER A 228 -16.69 6.79 7.25
C SER A 228 -18.05 6.76 7.91
N PHE A 229 -18.97 7.59 7.44
CA PHE A 229 -20.33 7.68 7.97
C PHE A 229 -21.29 8.32 6.96
N PHE A 230 -22.53 7.82 6.95
CA PHE A 230 -23.62 8.41 6.18
C PHE A 230 -24.91 8.47 7.02
N SER A 231 -25.59 9.61 7.03
CA SER A 231 -26.89 9.79 7.65
C SER A 231 -27.90 10.40 6.66
N LYS A 232 -29.15 9.95 6.74
CA LYS A 232 -30.26 10.58 5.99
C LYS A 232 -30.68 11.93 6.55
N LYS A 233 -30.17 12.34 7.72
CA LYS A 233 -30.39 13.67 8.29
C LYS A 233 -29.54 14.68 7.52
N LYS A 234 -30.15 15.78 7.08
CA LYS A 234 -29.58 16.76 6.13
C LYS A 234 -28.26 17.40 6.50
N ASP A 235 -27.77 17.25 7.75
CA ASP A 235 -26.59 17.96 8.24
C ASP A 235 -25.40 17.06 8.53
N VAL A 236 -25.47 15.78 8.18
CA VAL A 236 -24.36 14.83 8.44
C VAL A 236 -23.95 14.15 7.15
N GLY A 237 -22.67 14.30 6.81
CA GLY A 237 -22.11 13.77 5.57
C GLY A 237 -22.18 14.74 4.38
N ASN A 238 -22.54 16.01 4.63
CA ASN A 238 -22.44 17.07 3.64
C ASN A 238 -21.00 17.58 3.55
N TYR A 239 -20.62 17.97 2.35
CA TYR A 239 -19.30 18.55 2.09
C TYR A 239 -19.44 20.02 1.73
N THR A 240 -18.53 20.84 2.26
CA THR A 240 -18.46 22.27 1.95
C THR A 240 -17.35 22.50 0.94
N GLU A 241 -17.67 23.10 -0.18
CA GLU A 241 -16.70 23.55 -1.17
C GLU A 241 -16.07 24.87 -0.72
N TYR A 242 -14.75 24.98 -0.79
CA TYR A 242 -14.01 26.21 -0.57
C TYR A 242 -13.42 26.71 -1.89
N THR A 243 -13.19 28.01 -1.95
CA THR A 243 -12.63 28.66 -3.14
C THR A 243 -11.47 29.55 -2.73
N ILE A 244 -10.35 29.42 -3.46
CA ILE A 244 -9.22 30.34 -3.39
C ILE A 244 -8.82 30.77 -4.80
N LYS A 245 -8.09 31.85 -4.92
CA LYS A 245 -7.50 32.26 -6.18
C LYS A 245 -6.01 32.01 -6.17
N LEU A 246 -5.51 31.31 -7.16
CA LEU A 246 -4.09 31.10 -7.39
C LEU A 246 -3.62 32.08 -8.46
N GLY A 247 -2.42 32.60 -8.26
CA GLY A 247 -1.76 33.51 -9.19
C GLY A 247 -0.45 32.93 -9.72
N LYS A 248 0.13 33.65 -10.67
CA LYS A 248 1.43 33.30 -11.22
C LYS A 248 2.50 33.22 -10.12
N GLY A 249 3.25 32.12 -10.11
CA GLY A 249 4.29 31.85 -9.10
C GLY A 249 3.79 31.15 -7.85
N ASP A 250 2.47 31.01 -7.69
CA ASP A 250 1.90 30.23 -6.59
C ASP A 250 2.13 28.72 -6.79
N MET A 251 2.33 28.02 -5.69
CA MET A 251 2.53 26.57 -5.67
C MET A 251 1.61 25.92 -4.62
N LEU A 252 1.04 24.80 -4.98
CA LEU A 252 0.26 23.94 -4.09
C LEU A 252 0.93 22.57 -4.00
N VAL A 253 1.12 22.08 -2.76
CA VAL A 253 1.67 20.75 -2.50
C VAL A 253 0.66 19.93 -1.72
N LEU A 254 0.16 18.86 -2.34
CA LEU A 254 -0.66 17.84 -1.69
C LEU A 254 0.22 16.65 -1.33
N TYR A 255 -0.07 16.03 -0.20
CA TYR A 255 0.74 14.94 0.32
C TYR A 255 -0.06 14.04 1.24
N THR A 256 0.34 12.78 1.37
CA THR A 256 -0.19 11.83 2.36
C THR A 256 0.67 11.83 3.63
N ASP A 257 0.12 11.28 4.69
CA ASP A 257 0.74 11.26 6.02
C ASP A 257 2.07 10.49 6.08
N GLY A 258 2.30 9.53 5.16
CA GLY A 258 3.59 8.85 5.04
C GLY A 258 4.80 9.79 4.88
N ILE A 259 4.58 11.05 4.44
CA ILE A 259 5.62 12.08 4.45
C ILE A 259 5.85 12.63 5.85
N THR A 260 4.80 13.10 6.49
CA THR A 260 4.90 13.79 7.79
C THR A 260 5.13 12.82 8.95
N GLU A 261 4.69 11.58 8.81
CA GLU A 261 4.85 10.52 9.79
C GLU A 261 6.13 9.68 9.60
N ALA A 262 6.89 9.92 8.54
CA ALA A 262 8.20 9.29 8.36
C ALA A 262 9.07 9.49 9.61
N MET A 263 9.55 8.39 10.20
CA MET A 263 10.32 8.40 11.45
C MET A 263 11.82 8.24 11.20
N ASN A 264 12.61 8.91 12.04
CA ASN A 264 14.05 8.67 12.10
C ASN A 264 14.41 7.63 13.17
N SER A 265 15.69 7.31 13.30
CA SER A 265 16.23 6.38 14.31
C SER A 265 15.93 6.77 15.77
N ASP A 266 15.63 8.04 16.04
CA ASP A 266 15.26 8.55 17.36
C ASP A 266 13.74 8.55 17.59
N ALA A 267 12.95 7.91 16.73
CA ALA A 267 11.49 7.90 16.73
C ALA A 267 10.86 9.32 16.64
N LYS A 268 11.55 10.26 15.99
CA LYS A 268 11.01 11.60 15.73
C LYS A 268 10.38 11.59 14.34
N LEU A 269 9.19 12.21 14.25
CA LEU A 269 8.49 12.38 12.98
C LEU A 269 9.15 13.48 12.13
N PHE A 270 9.04 13.36 10.81
CA PHE A 270 9.44 14.40 9.86
C PHE A 270 8.67 15.69 10.12
N GLY A 271 7.36 15.61 10.14
CA GLY A 271 6.44 16.65 10.58
C GLY A 271 6.17 17.74 9.53
N GLU A 272 5.05 18.43 9.69
CA GLU A 272 4.59 19.51 8.80
C GLU A 272 5.58 20.69 8.75
N THR A 273 6.23 21.01 9.85
CA THR A 273 7.14 22.17 9.90
C THR A 273 8.30 22.04 8.92
N ARG A 274 8.94 20.87 8.87
CA ARG A 274 10.02 20.61 7.89
C ARG A 274 9.52 20.64 6.46
N LEU A 275 8.32 20.13 6.23
CA LEU A 275 7.73 20.12 4.89
C LEU A 275 7.41 21.55 4.40
N LEU A 276 6.90 22.42 5.29
CA LEU A 276 6.71 23.85 5.00
C LEU A 276 8.03 24.55 4.66
N GLU A 277 9.10 24.30 5.44
CA GLU A 277 10.43 24.87 5.19
C GLU A 277 11.00 24.42 3.83
N LEU A 278 10.77 23.19 3.44
CA LEU A 278 11.15 22.69 2.12
C LEU A 278 10.37 23.38 1.00
N ALA A 279 9.06 23.55 1.16
CA ALA A 279 8.23 24.25 0.19
C ALA A 279 8.69 25.70 0.01
N ASP A 280 8.99 26.42 1.09
CA ASP A 280 9.55 27.79 1.05
C ASP A 280 10.88 27.86 0.29
N THR A 281 11.78 26.91 0.57
CA THR A 281 13.12 26.89 -0.01
C THR A 281 13.09 26.68 -1.53
N TYR A 282 12.15 25.82 -2.00
CA TYR A 282 12.18 25.40 -3.41
C TYR A 282 11.21 26.11 -4.33
N ALA A 283 10.19 26.75 -3.80
CA ALA A 283 9.28 27.57 -4.62
C ALA A 283 10.01 28.64 -5.43
N GLN A 284 11.08 29.23 -4.87
CA GLN A 284 11.87 30.29 -5.50
C GLN A 284 13.08 29.78 -6.30
N SER A 285 13.31 28.48 -6.34
CA SER A 285 14.54 27.90 -6.93
C SER A 285 14.55 27.85 -8.46
N GLY A 286 13.47 28.26 -9.14
CA GLY A 286 13.31 28.09 -10.59
C GLY A 286 13.09 26.65 -11.05
N LYS A 287 12.93 25.73 -10.10
CA LYS A 287 12.70 24.30 -10.37
C LYS A 287 11.27 24.02 -10.77
N ASN A 288 11.11 22.97 -11.59
CA ASN A 288 9.80 22.47 -11.98
C ASN A 288 9.18 21.56 -10.88
N SER A 289 7.91 21.20 -11.07
CA SER A 289 7.14 20.41 -10.09
C SER A 289 7.74 19.02 -9.86
N GLU A 290 8.29 18.37 -10.90
CA GLU A 290 8.96 17.08 -10.80
C GLU A 290 10.22 17.15 -9.94
N GLU A 291 11.06 18.16 -10.17
CA GLU A 291 12.29 18.38 -9.38
C GLU A 291 11.99 18.69 -7.92
N ILE A 292 10.90 19.43 -7.63
CA ILE A 292 10.45 19.75 -6.28
C ILE A 292 9.98 18.50 -5.56
N SER A 293 9.13 17.69 -6.22
CA SER A 293 8.68 16.40 -5.68
C SER A 293 9.87 15.49 -5.35
N ALA A 294 10.76 15.28 -6.31
CA ALA A 294 11.95 14.45 -6.13
C ALA A 294 12.86 14.95 -4.99
N TYR A 295 12.92 16.26 -4.80
CA TYR A 295 13.70 16.83 -3.71
C TYR A 295 13.04 16.57 -2.34
N ILE A 296 11.75 16.85 -2.19
CA ILE A 296 11.01 16.60 -0.95
C ILE A 296 11.18 15.14 -0.55
N ARG A 297 10.93 14.19 -1.46
CA ARG A 297 11.11 12.75 -1.21
C ARG A 297 12.52 12.41 -0.74
N ARG A 298 13.54 12.97 -1.38
CA ARG A 298 14.94 12.75 -0.99
C ARG A 298 15.21 13.23 0.44
N GLN A 299 14.60 14.34 0.86
CA GLN A 299 14.76 14.84 2.23
C GLN A 299 14.05 13.95 3.25
N VAL A 300 12.86 13.43 2.93
CA VAL A 300 12.15 12.45 3.76
C VAL A 300 12.99 11.18 3.92
N LEU A 301 13.45 10.58 2.82
CA LEU A 301 14.30 9.38 2.84
C LEU A 301 15.62 9.60 3.60
N LYS A 302 16.23 10.77 3.46
CA LYS A 302 17.43 11.12 4.22
C LYS A 302 17.16 11.25 5.72
N PHE A 303 15.99 11.78 6.09
CA PHE A 303 15.60 11.94 7.48
C PHE A 303 15.30 10.58 8.14
N SER A 304 14.63 9.67 7.44
CA SER A 304 14.35 8.31 7.93
C SER A 304 15.57 7.39 7.92
N CYS A 305 16.76 7.89 7.55
CA CYS A 305 18.01 7.09 7.47
C CYS A 305 17.88 5.87 6.55
N GLN A 306 17.03 5.92 5.56
CA GLN A 306 16.74 4.80 4.64
C GLN A 306 16.20 3.54 5.36
N THR A 307 15.55 3.70 6.52
CA THR A 307 14.78 2.61 7.14
C THR A 307 13.66 2.18 6.19
N GLU A 308 13.14 0.97 6.37
CA GLU A 308 11.96 0.54 5.63
C GLU A 308 10.84 1.56 5.79
N GLN A 309 10.18 1.88 4.68
CA GLN A 309 9.07 2.82 4.64
C GLN A 309 7.85 2.20 5.32
N ASP A 310 7.33 2.85 6.35
CA ASP A 310 6.21 2.34 7.15
C ASP A 310 4.86 2.56 6.47
N ASP A 311 4.72 3.64 5.66
CA ASP A 311 3.49 3.98 4.94
C ASP A 311 3.73 4.49 3.53
N ASP A 312 2.69 4.49 2.71
CA ASP A 312 2.73 4.99 1.33
C ASP A 312 3.09 6.48 1.32
N ILE A 313 3.92 6.89 0.38
CA ILE A 313 4.31 8.29 0.18
C ILE A 313 3.75 8.77 -1.14
N THR A 314 2.77 9.65 -1.08
CA THR A 314 2.17 10.29 -2.26
C THR A 314 2.40 11.79 -2.22
N LEU A 315 2.84 12.34 -3.33
CA LEU A 315 3.06 13.77 -3.55
C LEU A 315 2.41 14.22 -4.85
N LEU A 316 1.75 15.39 -4.79
CA LEU A 316 1.34 16.12 -5.98
C LEU A 316 1.75 17.58 -5.81
N VAL A 317 2.50 18.09 -6.76
CA VAL A 317 2.96 19.50 -6.81
C VAL A 317 2.34 20.17 -8.02
N LEU A 318 1.62 21.25 -7.81
CA LEU A 318 1.07 22.13 -8.84
C LEU A 318 1.69 23.51 -8.70
N LYS A 319 2.22 24.06 -9.80
CA LYS A 319 2.69 25.44 -9.90
C LYS A 319 1.93 26.18 -11.00
N LEU A 320 1.71 27.48 -10.80
CA LEU A 320 1.23 28.40 -11.84
C LEU A 320 2.41 29.16 -12.40
N ASN A 321 2.63 29.07 -13.72
CA ASN A 321 3.74 29.68 -14.46
C ASN A 321 3.46 31.13 -14.89
#